data_9e408f51f05d01e4162a7ffb2e7c7aff
#
_entry.id   9e408f51f05d01e4162a7ffb2e7c7aff
#
_cell.length_a   1.000
_cell.length_b   1.000
_cell.length_c   1.000
_cell.angle_alpha   90.00
_cell.angle_beta   90.00
_cell.angle_gamma   90.00
#
_symmetry.space_group_name_H-M   'P 1'
#
loop_
_entity.id
_entity.type
_entity.pdbx_description
1 polymer ?
#
loop_
_entity_poly.entity_id
_entity_poly.type
_entity_poly.pdbx_seq_one_letter_code
_entity_poly.pdbx_strand_id
1 'polypeptide(L)'
;LSGPRNQRITLEAEPGIWLKGSESELRSAFSNLVFNAVKYTQDEGSIRIRWWADAQGAHLSVQDSGPGIDAKHLPRLTERFYRVDSSRASHTGGTGLGLAIVKHVLMRHRGRLEISSVPGHGSTFTCHFAAAQQITGTV
;
A
#
# COMPACT_ATOMS: atom_id res chain seq x y z
N LEU A 1 4.72 -3.22 -17.09
CA LEU A 1 5.25 -3.52 -15.83
C LEU A 1 5.02 -4.90 -15.37
N SER A 2 3.78 -5.31 -15.31
CA SER A 2 3.51 -6.67 -14.95
C SER A 2 3.80 -7.61 -16.11
N GLY A 3 4.12 -7.09 -17.27
CA GLY A 3 4.47 -7.88 -18.41
C GLY A 3 3.37 -8.84 -18.78
N PRO A 4 3.67 -10.14 -18.81
CA PRO A 4 2.68 -11.12 -19.24
C PRO A 4 1.59 -11.42 -18.21
N ARG A 5 1.65 -10.83 -17.03
CA ARG A 5 0.64 -11.08 -16.02
C ARG A 5 -0.66 -10.40 -16.38
N ASN A 6 -1.73 -11.14 -16.34
CA ASN A 6 -3.05 -10.60 -16.63
C ASN A 6 -3.77 -10.28 -15.33
N GLN A 7 -3.19 -9.38 -14.55
CA GLN A 7 -3.77 -8.98 -13.28
C GLN A 7 -4.96 -8.06 -13.49
N ARG A 8 -5.97 -8.21 -12.64
CA ARG A 8 -7.12 -7.32 -12.67
C ARG A 8 -6.94 -6.27 -11.59
N ILE A 9 -6.83 -5.02 -12.01
CA ILE A 9 -6.64 -3.91 -11.10
C ILE A 9 -7.88 -3.03 -11.14
N THR A 10 -8.52 -2.86 -9.98
CA THR A 10 -9.70 -2.01 -9.89
C THR A 10 -9.41 -0.86 -8.95
N LEU A 11 -10.00 0.29 -9.25
CA LEU A 11 -9.87 1.48 -8.44
C LEU A 11 -11.26 1.99 -8.08
N GLU A 12 -11.51 2.14 -6.78
CA GLU A 12 -12.75 2.72 -6.27
C GLU A 12 -12.37 3.94 -5.46
N ALA A 13 -12.66 5.11 -5.97
CA ALA A 13 -12.29 6.35 -5.32
C ALA A 13 -13.51 7.20 -5.07
N GLU A 14 -13.70 7.58 -3.80
CA GLU A 14 -14.75 8.51 -3.42
C GLU A 14 -14.31 9.91 -3.82
N PRO A 15 -15.15 10.67 -4.54
CA PRO A 15 -14.74 11.99 -4.99
C PRO A 15 -14.75 13.03 -3.86
N GLY A 16 -14.05 14.13 -4.07
CA GLY A 16 -14.13 15.26 -3.16
C GLY A 16 -13.28 15.15 -1.91
N ILE A 17 -12.35 14.20 -1.86
CA ILE A 17 -11.48 14.03 -0.70
C ILE A 17 -10.08 14.51 -1.05
N TRP A 18 -9.57 15.43 -0.26
CA TRP A 18 -8.24 16.01 -0.48
C TRP A 18 -7.41 15.86 0.79
N LEU A 19 -6.10 15.71 0.63
CA LEU A 19 -5.18 15.64 1.74
C LEU A 19 -4.26 16.85 1.75
N LYS A 20 -3.94 17.33 2.95
CA LYS A 20 -2.86 18.28 3.12
C LYS A 20 -1.55 17.53 3.07
N GLY A 21 -0.59 18.07 2.34
CA GLY A 21 0.74 17.50 2.38
C GLY A 21 1.50 17.65 1.10
N SER A 22 2.61 16.95 1.03
CA SER A 22 3.48 16.97 -0.13
C SER A 22 2.95 16.01 -1.18
N GLU A 23 2.58 16.54 -2.33
CA GLU A 23 2.09 15.71 -3.42
C GLU A 23 3.13 14.68 -3.85
N SER A 24 4.38 15.08 -3.94
CA SER A 24 5.42 14.16 -4.38
C SER A 24 5.66 13.04 -3.39
N GLU A 25 5.63 13.34 -2.09
CA GLU A 25 5.81 12.32 -1.07
C GLU A 25 4.63 11.35 -1.04
N LEU A 26 3.41 11.88 -1.07
CA LEU A 26 2.22 11.03 -1.04
C LEU A 26 2.14 10.16 -2.29
N ARG A 27 2.48 10.71 -3.44
CA ARG A 27 2.53 9.94 -4.67
C ARG A 27 3.54 8.81 -4.57
N SER A 28 4.71 9.09 -4.00
CA SER A 28 5.74 8.08 -3.81
C SER A 28 5.24 6.95 -2.91
N ALA A 29 4.58 7.30 -1.79
CA ALA A 29 4.07 6.30 -0.87
C ALA A 29 3.02 5.42 -1.54
N PHE A 30 2.05 6.04 -2.21
CA PHE A 30 0.97 5.28 -2.84
C PHE A 30 1.50 4.42 -3.99
N SER A 31 2.43 4.94 -4.77
CA SER A 31 3.03 4.18 -5.86
C SER A 31 3.79 2.96 -5.34
N ASN A 32 4.50 3.12 -4.23
CA ASN A 32 5.21 1.99 -3.63
C ASN A 32 4.27 0.89 -3.19
N LEU A 33 3.10 1.26 -2.64
CA LEU A 33 2.12 0.25 -2.24
C LEU A 33 1.54 -0.50 -3.44
N VAL A 34 1.19 0.23 -4.49
CA VAL A 34 0.63 -0.40 -5.69
C VAL A 34 1.68 -1.26 -6.37
N PHE A 35 2.90 -0.76 -6.49
CA PHE A 35 3.99 -1.51 -7.10
C PHE A 35 4.26 -2.79 -6.31
N ASN A 36 4.23 -2.71 -4.99
CA ASN A 36 4.40 -3.87 -4.14
C ASN A 36 3.32 -4.92 -4.41
N ALA A 37 2.07 -4.48 -4.54
CA ALA A 37 0.96 -5.39 -4.83
C ALA A 37 1.12 -6.06 -6.19
N VAL A 38 1.50 -5.28 -7.21
CA VAL A 38 1.72 -5.84 -8.55
C VAL A 38 2.82 -6.87 -8.52
N LYS A 39 3.89 -6.58 -7.80
CA LYS A 39 5.05 -7.47 -7.77
C LYS A 39 4.74 -8.83 -7.14
N TYR A 40 3.92 -8.85 -6.09
CA TYR A 40 3.68 -10.08 -5.35
C TYR A 40 2.38 -10.79 -5.72
N THR A 41 1.57 -10.22 -6.59
CA THR A 41 0.33 -10.87 -7.02
C THR A 41 0.62 -11.75 -8.22
N GLN A 42 0.10 -12.98 -8.18
CA GLN A 42 0.31 -13.94 -9.25
C GLN A 42 -0.43 -13.55 -10.52
N ASP A 43 -0.10 -14.23 -11.61
CA ASP A 43 -0.79 -14.05 -12.87
C ASP A 43 -2.29 -14.30 -12.68
N GLU A 44 -3.11 -13.46 -13.30
CA GLU A 44 -4.57 -13.51 -13.20
C GLU A 44 -5.10 -13.23 -11.80
N GLY A 45 -4.24 -12.76 -10.91
CA GLY A 45 -4.69 -12.31 -9.60
C GLY A 45 -5.37 -10.95 -9.67
N SER A 46 -5.80 -10.46 -8.53
CA SER A 46 -6.53 -9.20 -8.47
C SER A 46 -5.92 -8.24 -7.46
N ILE A 47 -6.02 -6.96 -7.78
CA ILE A 47 -5.57 -5.88 -6.91
C ILE A 47 -6.70 -4.87 -6.87
N ARG A 48 -7.12 -4.53 -5.65
CA ARG A 48 -8.22 -3.57 -5.45
C ARG A 48 -7.67 -2.37 -4.68
N ILE A 49 -7.82 -1.20 -5.27
CA ILE A 49 -7.38 0.05 -4.66
C ILE A 49 -8.63 0.84 -4.30
N ARG A 50 -8.72 1.28 -3.04
CA ARG A 50 -9.87 2.04 -2.55
C ARG A 50 -9.41 3.30 -1.85
N TRP A 51 -10.14 4.37 -2.09
CA TRP A 51 -9.90 5.68 -1.47
C TRP A 51 -11.24 6.18 -0.94
N TRP A 52 -11.32 6.41 0.37
CA TRP A 52 -12.58 6.84 0.99
C TRP A 52 -12.29 7.67 2.23
N ALA A 53 -13.34 8.31 2.77
CA ALA A 53 -13.24 9.06 4.00
C ALA A 53 -14.41 8.73 4.92
N ASP A 54 -14.17 8.87 6.20
CA ASP A 54 -15.20 8.68 7.22
C ASP A 54 -14.89 9.62 8.39
N ALA A 55 -15.56 9.42 9.52
CA ALA A 55 -15.39 10.31 10.67
C ALA A 55 -13.96 10.32 11.20
N GLN A 56 -13.20 9.29 10.94
CA GLN A 56 -11.84 9.19 11.45
C GLN A 56 -10.80 9.81 10.52
N GLY A 57 -11.15 10.07 9.30
CA GLY A 57 -10.24 10.68 8.34
C GLY A 57 -10.33 10.05 6.97
N ALA A 58 -9.25 10.15 6.21
CA ALA A 58 -9.18 9.60 4.87
C ALA A 58 -8.36 8.31 4.89
N HIS A 59 -8.70 7.41 3.98
CA HIS A 59 -8.08 6.09 3.95
C HIS A 59 -7.80 5.66 2.52
N LEU A 60 -6.62 5.06 2.32
CA LEU A 60 -6.27 4.42 1.06
C LEU A 60 -5.92 2.97 1.36
N SER A 61 -6.58 2.01 0.70
CA SER A 61 -6.22 0.62 0.84
C SER A 61 -5.81 0.03 -0.48
N VAL A 62 -4.83 -0.87 -0.43
CA VAL A 62 -4.40 -1.65 -1.58
C VAL A 62 -4.49 -3.11 -1.14
N GLN A 63 -5.42 -3.83 -1.73
CA GLN A 63 -5.68 -5.22 -1.41
C GLN A 63 -5.27 -6.09 -2.57
N ASP A 64 -4.49 -7.13 -2.30
CA ASP A 64 -4.07 -8.06 -3.34
C ASP A 64 -4.49 -9.48 -3.01
N SER A 65 -4.57 -10.31 -4.05
CA SER A 65 -4.91 -11.71 -3.91
C SER A 65 -3.66 -12.60 -3.97
N GLY A 66 -2.52 -12.07 -3.58
CA GLY A 66 -1.27 -12.79 -3.61
C GLY A 66 -1.17 -13.86 -2.53
N PRO A 67 0.06 -14.34 -2.28
CA PRO A 67 0.25 -15.47 -1.35
C PRO A 67 0.05 -15.09 0.12
N GLY A 68 -0.11 -13.81 0.43
CA GLY A 68 -0.19 -13.40 1.81
C GLY A 68 1.18 -13.39 2.48
N ILE A 69 1.18 -13.00 3.74
CA ILE A 69 2.41 -12.83 4.50
C ILE A 69 2.23 -13.50 5.85
N ASP A 70 3.20 -14.31 6.25
CA ASP A 70 3.18 -14.93 7.55
C ASP A 70 3.21 -13.86 8.64
N ALA A 71 2.42 -14.07 9.69
CA ALA A 71 2.27 -13.09 10.76
C ALA A 71 3.60 -12.69 11.40
N LYS A 72 4.58 -13.58 11.41
CA LYS A 72 5.87 -13.28 12.02
C LYS A 72 6.62 -12.15 11.32
N HIS A 73 6.31 -11.89 10.04
CA HIS A 73 6.96 -10.84 9.28
C HIS A 73 6.26 -9.49 9.41
N LEU A 74 4.99 -9.48 9.82
CA LEU A 74 4.19 -8.25 9.77
C LEU A 74 4.81 -7.08 10.55
N PRO A 75 5.30 -7.29 11.79
CA PRO A 75 5.87 -6.17 12.54
C PRO A 75 7.17 -5.63 11.95
N ARG A 76 7.81 -6.38 11.06
CA ARG A 76 9.10 -5.99 10.52
C ARG A 76 9.06 -5.52 9.07
N LEU A 77 7.89 -5.59 8.43
CA LEU A 77 7.80 -5.29 7.00
C LEU A 77 8.23 -3.87 6.64
N THR A 78 8.08 -2.93 7.55
CA THR A 78 8.45 -1.54 7.29
C THR A 78 9.89 -1.22 7.70
N GLU A 79 10.64 -2.19 8.20
CA GLU A 79 12.06 -1.98 8.50
C GLU A 79 12.84 -1.89 7.20
N ARG A 80 13.82 -1.01 7.19
CA ARG A 80 14.64 -0.84 5.99
C ARG A 80 15.36 -2.14 5.69
N PHE A 81 15.34 -2.53 4.41
CA PHE A 81 16.00 -3.72 3.88
C PHE A 81 15.41 -5.05 4.34
N TYR A 82 14.32 -5.03 5.10
CA TYR A 82 13.70 -6.29 5.50
C TYR A 82 12.98 -6.93 4.32
N ARG A 83 13.13 -8.21 4.16
CA ARG A 83 12.48 -8.98 3.11
C ARG A 83 11.96 -10.28 3.69
N VAL A 84 10.79 -10.66 3.23
CA VAL A 84 10.15 -11.92 3.66
C VAL A 84 10.95 -13.10 3.12
N ASP A 85 11.41 -13.01 1.88
CA ASP A 85 12.16 -14.07 1.22
C ASP A 85 13.39 -13.48 0.57
N SER A 86 14.47 -13.46 1.32
CA SER A 86 15.70 -12.85 0.83
C SER A 86 16.36 -13.64 -0.30
N SER A 87 16.12 -14.96 -0.37
CA SER A 87 16.72 -15.77 -1.41
C SER A 87 16.12 -15.51 -2.78
N ARG A 88 14.93 -14.93 -2.83
CA ARG A 88 14.25 -14.60 -4.08
C ARG A 88 14.24 -13.11 -4.38
N ALA A 89 14.99 -12.37 -3.62
CA ALA A 89 14.95 -10.92 -3.74
C ALA A 89 15.29 -10.44 -5.15
N SER A 90 16.25 -11.07 -5.78
CA SER A 90 16.66 -10.66 -7.12
C SER A 90 15.57 -10.87 -8.15
N HIS A 91 14.72 -11.87 -7.96
CA HIS A 91 13.64 -12.14 -8.90
C HIS A 91 12.49 -11.16 -8.75
N THR A 92 12.24 -10.71 -7.54
CA THR A 92 11.17 -9.75 -7.30
C THR A 92 11.63 -8.32 -7.49
N GLY A 93 12.95 -8.11 -7.54
CA GLY A 93 13.49 -6.77 -7.72
C GLY A 93 13.36 -5.84 -6.54
N GLY A 94 12.93 -6.33 -5.40
CA GLY A 94 12.73 -5.47 -4.25
C GLY A 94 14.02 -5.18 -3.51
N THR A 95 14.15 -3.97 -3.00
CA THR A 95 15.32 -3.56 -2.20
C THR A 95 15.02 -3.57 -0.71
N GLY A 96 13.77 -3.76 -0.32
CA GLY A 96 13.39 -3.68 1.08
C GLY A 96 13.22 -2.25 1.57
N LEU A 97 13.17 -1.28 0.66
CA LEU A 97 13.02 0.13 1.03
C LEU A 97 11.61 0.69 0.82
N GLY A 98 10.84 0.07 -0.06
CA GLY A 98 9.54 0.62 -0.45
C GLY A 98 8.59 0.84 0.71
N LEU A 99 8.43 -0.15 1.57
CA LEU A 99 7.51 -0.02 2.71
C LEU A 99 8.06 0.88 3.80
N ALA A 100 9.39 0.97 3.93
CA ALA A 100 9.99 1.92 4.85
C ALA A 100 9.71 3.35 4.39
N ILE A 101 9.75 3.60 3.09
CA ILE A 101 9.41 4.89 2.54
C ILE A 101 7.95 5.22 2.83
N VAL A 102 7.06 4.26 2.62
CA VAL A 102 5.63 4.45 2.90
C VAL A 102 5.43 4.85 4.35
N LYS A 103 6.03 4.12 5.28
CA LYS A 103 5.89 4.42 6.70
C LYS A 103 6.39 5.82 7.02
N HIS A 104 7.54 6.19 6.48
CA HIS A 104 8.12 7.49 6.74
C HIS A 104 7.22 8.62 6.24
N VAL A 105 6.71 8.49 5.02
CA VAL A 105 5.81 9.50 4.45
C VAL A 105 4.54 9.62 5.28
N LEU A 106 3.96 8.49 5.68
CA LEU A 106 2.74 8.53 6.48
C LEU A 106 2.97 9.22 7.82
N MET A 107 4.11 8.95 8.47
CA MET A 107 4.43 9.62 9.72
C MET A 107 4.53 11.13 9.55
N ARG A 108 5.08 11.60 8.45
CA ARG A 108 5.18 13.03 8.16
C ARG A 108 3.82 13.65 7.86
N HIS A 109 2.82 12.85 7.56
CA HIS A 109 1.48 13.33 7.20
C HIS A 109 0.43 12.93 8.22
N ARG A 110 0.85 12.65 9.46
CA ARG A 110 -0.04 12.27 10.55
C ARG A 110 -0.90 11.06 10.18
N GLY A 111 -0.26 10.11 9.54
CA GLY A 111 -0.92 8.89 9.14
C GLY A 111 -0.23 7.67 9.70
N ARG A 112 -0.84 6.54 9.46
CA ARG A 112 -0.27 5.26 9.87
C ARG A 112 -0.60 4.19 8.83
N LEU A 113 0.23 3.17 8.80
CA LEU A 113 0.04 2.04 7.90
C LEU A 113 -0.48 0.85 8.70
N GLU A 114 -1.56 0.28 8.22
CA GLU A 114 -2.10 -0.95 8.78
C GLU A 114 -1.93 -2.06 7.75
N ILE A 115 -1.39 -3.19 8.18
CA ILE A 115 -1.16 -4.33 7.29
C ILE A 115 -1.94 -5.51 7.83
N SER A 116 -2.78 -6.08 6.98
CA SER A 116 -3.55 -7.26 7.31
C SER A 116 -3.25 -8.31 6.25
N SER A 117 -2.97 -9.53 6.67
CA SER A 117 -2.61 -10.56 5.71
C SER A 117 -2.93 -11.94 6.27
N VAL A 118 -3.36 -12.83 5.39
CA VAL A 118 -3.59 -14.23 5.72
C VAL A 118 -2.86 -15.06 4.68
N PRO A 119 -1.91 -15.89 5.08
CA PRO A 119 -1.19 -16.74 4.13
C PRO A 119 -2.15 -17.51 3.25
N GLY A 120 -1.91 -17.50 1.95
CA GLY A 120 -2.76 -18.15 0.97
C GLY A 120 -3.96 -17.33 0.51
N HIS A 121 -4.22 -16.18 1.13
CA HIS A 121 -5.42 -15.40 0.83
C HIS A 121 -5.14 -13.95 0.43
N GLY A 122 -3.90 -13.51 0.50
CA GLY A 122 -3.54 -12.17 0.09
C GLY A 122 -3.32 -11.21 1.24
N SER A 123 -3.12 -9.95 0.89
CA SER A 123 -2.75 -8.91 1.85
C SER A 123 -3.51 -7.63 1.58
N THR A 124 -3.70 -6.83 2.63
CA THR A 124 -4.29 -5.50 2.51
C THR A 124 -3.41 -4.52 3.27
N PHE A 125 -2.98 -3.49 2.57
CA PHE A 125 -2.18 -2.40 3.13
C PHE A 125 -3.06 -1.17 3.14
N THR A 126 -3.32 -0.61 4.32
CA THR A 126 -4.20 0.55 4.43
C THR A 126 -3.46 1.72 5.05
N CYS A 127 -3.49 2.84 4.36
CA CYS A 127 -2.98 4.11 4.88
C CYS A 127 -4.13 4.84 5.52
N HIS A 128 -3.99 5.19 6.80
CA HIS A 128 -5.00 5.95 7.52
C HIS A 128 -4.46 7.34 7.80
N PHE A 129 -5.19 8.36 7.38
CA PHE A 129 -4.81 9.75 7.62
C PHE A 129 -5.81 10.38 8.57
N ALA A 130 -5.31 11.09 9.58
CA ALA A 130 -6.16 11.72 10.57
C ALA A 130 -7.08 12.75 9.90
N ALA A 131 -8.24 12.98 10.51
CA ALA A 131 -9.22 13.91 9.97
C ALA A 131 -8.62 15.31 9.75
N ALA A 132 -7.64 15.70 10.58
CA ALA A 132 -7.00 17.00 10.44
C ALA A 132 -6.20 17.14 9.15
N GLN A 133 -5.79 16.04 8.54
CA GLN A 133 -5.07 16.07 7.26
C GLN A 133 -6.00 16.08 6.06
N GLN A 134 -7.28 15.83 6.28
CA GLN A 134 -8.24 15.78 5.20
C GLN A 134 -8.81 17.18 4.95
N ILE A 135 -8.88 17.53 3.68
CA ILE A 135 -9.57 18.74 3.26
C ILE A 135 -10.75 18.27 2.43
N THR A 136 -11.96 18.55 2.92
CA THR A 136 -13.10 18.27 2.09
C THR A 136 -13.48 19.55 1.40
N GLY A 137 -13.85 19.43 0.22
CA GLY A 137 -14.39 20.56 -0.33
C GLY A 137 -14.28 20.75 -1.73
N THR A 138 -14.75 21.82 -2.00
CA THR A 138 -14.80 22.32 -3.28
C THR A 138 -13.61 23.18 -3.44
N VAL A 139 -12.74 22.82 -4.09
CA VAL A 139 -11.65 23.73 -4.33
C VAL A 139 -11.80 24.38 -5.69
#